data_1a8c741ae77be78fa522a2df3767c79a
#
_entry.id   1a8c741ae77be78fa522a2df3767c79a
#
_cell.length_a   1.000
_cell.length_b   1.000
_cell.length_c   1.000
_cell.angle_alpha   90.00
_cell.angle_beta   90.00
_cell.angle_gamma   90.00
#
_symmetry.space_group_name_H-M   'P 1'
#
loop_
_entity.id
_entity.type
_entity.pdbx_description
1 polymer ?
#
loop_
_entity_poly.entity_id
_entity_poly.type
_entity_poly.pdbx_seq_one_letter_code
_entity_poly.pdbx_strand_id
1 'polypeptide(L)'
;MKPPKFKDLILFENDDYIVVNKPPFLATLDERIGVAPSLLRLAREYADDAQVGHRLDRDTSGALALAKHPEAYRSLAMQFENREVNKIYHAVTNGAPPLEKFVVDRNIETTKSGKARLAFKGKPAETRFTTLETYAQHALVQCEPVTGRMHQIRLHLAYVQTPIVSDHLYGGEDFYLSSLKKKFNLKEGETEQPFIKRFALHAVELGFTGLAGEAIKVDAPYPKDFRVLVETLRQYR
;
A
#
# COMPACT_ATOMS: atom_id res chain seq x y z
N MET A 1 3.74 10.71 17.91
CA MET A 1 2.27 10.56 17.69
C MET A 1 1.81 9.39 18.54
N LYS A 2 0.67 9.51 19.24
CA LYS A 2 0.12 8.39 20.04
C LYS A 2 -0.32 7.28 19.07
N PRO A 3 -0.02 5.99 19.33
CA PRO A 3 -0.47 4.91 18.46
C PRO A 3 -2.00 4.87 18.39
N PRO A 4 -2.59 4.49 17.23
CA PRO A 4 -4.04 4.34 17.12
C PRO A 4 -4.53 3.22 18.04
N LYS A 5 -5.79 3.29 18.46
CA LYS A 5 -6.42 2.15 19.12
C LYS A 5 -6.72 1.09 18.06
N PHE A 6 -6.34 -0.16 18.33
CA PHE A 6 -6.52 -1.25 17.35
C PHE A 6 -7.97 -1.42 16.91
N LYS A 7 -8.93 -1.32 17.84
CA LYS A 7 -10.38 -1.41 17.54
C LYS A 7 -10.85 -0.42 16.48
N ASP A 8 -10.28 0.79 16.46
CA ASP A 8 -10.67 1.84 15.52
C ASP A 8 -10.17 1.56 14.08
N LEU A 9 -9.29 0.57 13.92
CA LEU A 9 -8.74 0.13 12.64
C LEU A 9 -9.53 -1.00 11.99
N ILE A 10 -10.39 -1.69 12.75
CA ILE A 10 -11.10 -2.90 12.29
C ILE A 10 -12.14 -2.53 11.25
N LEU A 11 -12.04 -3.16 10.09
CA LEU A 11 -13.02 -3.07 8.99
C LEU A 11 -13.95 -4.27 8.96
N PHE A 12 -13.42 -5.44 9.32
CA PHE A 12 -14.14 -6.71 9.37
C PHE A 12 -13.57 -7.57 10.49
N GLU A 13 -14.44 -8.30 11.16
CA GLU A 13 -14.06 -9.29 12.17
C GLU A 13 -15.09 -10.43 12.21
N ASN A 14 -14.60 -11.67 12.28
CA ASN A 14 -15.36 -12.86 12.63
C ASN A 14 -14.58 -13.69 13.66
N ASP A 15 -14.95 -14.96 13.88
CA ASP A 15 -14.27 -15.82 14.85
C ASP A 15 -12.83 -16.15 14.44
N ASP A 16 -12.53 -16.18 13.15
CA ASP A 16 -11.25 -16.64 12.59
C ASP A 16 -10.33 -15.48 12.19
N TYR A 17 -10.88 -14.36 11.67
CA TYR A 17 -10.12 -13.33 11.00
C TYR A 17 -10.48 -11.91 11.47
N ILE A 18 -9.49 -11.03 11.36
CA ILE A 18 -9.65 -9.58 11.48
C ILE A 18 -9.06 -8.95 10.22
N VAL A 19 -9.77 -8.04 9.58
CA VAL A 19 -9.20 -7.17 8.53
C VAL A 19 -9.21 -5.73 9.03
N VAL A 20 -8.07 -5.07 8.95
CA VAL A 20 -7.90 -3.69 9.43
C VAL A 20 -7.55 -2.74 8.30
N ASN A 21 -7.91 -1.46 8.45
CA ASN A 21 -7.35 -0.37 7.66
C ASN A 21 -6.05 0.11 8.33
N LYS A 22 -4.92 -0.49 7.94
CA LYS A 22 -3.62 -0.11 8.49
C LYS A 22 -3.32 1.36 8.16
N PRO A 23 -3.10 2.23 9.14
CA PRO A 23 -2.70 3.60 8.86
C PRO A 23 -1.26 3.65 8.31
N PRO A 24 -0.89 4.72 7.59
CA PRO A 24 0.49 4.96 7.22
C PRO A 24 1.37 5.18 8.47
N PHE A 25 2.69 5.02 8.31
CA PHE A 25 3.70 5.17 9.35
C PHE A 25 3.65 4.16 10.49
N LEU A 26 2.76 3.16 10.42
CA LEU A 26 2.69 2.02 11.32
C LEU A 26 3.30 0.79 10.65
N ALA A 27 4.37 0.24 11.22
CA ALA A 27 4.97 -1.00 10.72
C ALA A 27 4.01 -2.18 10.93
N THR A 28 3.97 -3.14 10.00
CA THR A 28 3.18 -4.37 10.15
C THR A 28 3.73 -5.27 11.25
N LEU A 29 5.05 -5.45 11.26
CA LEU A 29 5.80 -6.26 12.21
C LEU A 29 6.78 -5.38 12.99
N ASP A 30 7.24 -5.87 14.15
CA ASP A 30 8.24 -5.16 14.94
C ASP A 30 9.51 -4.95 14.12
N GLU A 31 10.03 -3.74 14.15
CA GLU A 31 11.31 -3.40 13.54
C GLU A 31 12.44 -3.81 14.47
N ARG A 32 13.59 -4.24 13.92
CA ARG A 32 14.75 -4.69 14.70
C ARG A 32 15.30 -3.61 15.63
N ILE A 33 15.14 -2.36 15.27
CA ILE A 33 15.57 -1.18 16.02
C ILE A 33 14.37 -0.22 16.05
N GLY A 34 13.54 -0.31 17.10
CA GLY A 34 12.39 0.57 17.25
C GLY A 34 11.64 0.31 18.54
N VAL A 35 11.17 1.39 19.18
CA VAL A 35 10.38 1.33 20.43
C VAL A 35 8.89 1.44 20.11
N ALA A 36 8.53 1.91 18.90
CA ALA A 36 7.15 2.09 18.51
C ALA A 36 6.46 0.72 18.30
N PRO A 37 5.23 0.52 18.79
CA PRO A 37 4.50 -0.71 18.59
C PRO A 37 4.19 -0.93 17.11
N SER A 38 4.32 -2.18 16.66
CA SER A 38 3.84 -2.60 15.34
C SER A 38 2.33 -2.86 15.37
N LEU A 39 1.74 -2.98 14.16
CA LEU A 39 0.35 -3.41 14.04
C LEU A 39 0.13 -4.78 14.69
N LEU A 40 1.05 -5.74 14.51
CA LEU A 40 0.94 -7.07 15.13
C LEU A 40 0.94 -6.98 16.66
N ARG A 41 1.75 -6.10 17.26
CA ARG A 41 1.74 -5.93 18.72
C ARG A 41 0.39 -5.38 19.19
N LEU A 42 -0.14 -4.35 18.53
CA LEU A 42 -1.47 -3.83 18.85
C LEU A 42 -2.58 -4.87 18.66
N ALA A 43 -2.45 -5.73 17.64
CA ALA A 43 -3.39 -6.82 17.40
C ALA A 43 -3.35 -7.87 18.51
N ARG A 44 -2.16 -8.22 19.02
CA ARG A 44 -2.00 -9.18 20.12
C ARG A 44 -2.49 -8.65 21.46
N GLU A 45 -2.48 -7.36 21.68
CA GLU A 45 -3.14 -6.75 22.84
C GLU A 45 -4.69 -6.86 22.76
N TYR A 46 -5.23 -7.10 21.57
CA TYR A 46 -6.65 -7.27 21.31
C TYR A 46 -7.08 -8.74 21.21
N ALA A 47 -6.28 -9.57 20.58
CA ALA A 47 -6.46 -11.02 20.39
C ALA A 47 -5.07 -11.69 20.52
N ASP A 48 -4.84 -12.39 21.62
CA ASP A 48 -3.51 -12.88 22.06
C ASP A 48 -2.76 -13.69 20.98
N ASP A 49 -3.47 -14.55 20.24
CA ASP A 49 -2.92 -15.42 19.19
C ASP A 49 -2.89 -14.77 17.80
N ALA A 50 -3.15 -13.46 17.68
CA ALA A 50 -3.19 -12.78 16.40
C ALA A 50 -1.89 -12.93 15.61
N GLN A 51 -2.03 -13.28 14.34
CA GLN A 51 -0.93 -13.45 13.39
C GLN A 51 -1.26 -12.76 12.07
N VAL A 52 -0.27 -12.11 11.44
CA VAL A 52 -0.47 -11.47 10.14
C VAL A 52 -0.26 -12.46 9.01
N GLY A 53 -1.22 -12.58 8.10
CA GLY A 53 -1.10 -13.42 6.90
C GLY A 53 -0.15 -12.87 5.85
N HIS A 54 0.02 -11.54 5.84
CA HIS A 54 0.89 -10.82 4.90
C HIS A 54 1.35 -9.49 5.51
N ARG A 55 2.17 -8.75 4.78
CA ARG A 55 2.65 -7.46 5.25
C ARG A 55 2.46 -6.35 4.21
N LEU A 56 2.19 -5.15 4.71
CA LEU A 56 2.32 -3.91 3.98
C LEU A 56 3.60 -3.18 4.44
N ASP A 57 4.19 -2.38 3.56
CA ASP A 57 5.28 -1.48 3.94
C ASP A 57 4.78 -0.50 5.01
N ARG A 58 5.70 0.02 5.83
CA ARG A 58 5.36 0.96 6.92
C ARG A 58 4.51 2.13 6.44
N ASP A 59 4.88 2.71 5.28
CA ASP A 59 4.23 3.89 4.74
C ASP A 59 3.03 3.57 3.82
N THR A 60 2.83 2.29 3.44
CA THR A 60 1.62 1.84 2.76
C THR A 60 0.47 1.77 3.76
N SER A 61 -0.68 2.35 3.41
CA SER A 61 -1.93 2.23 4.16
C SER A 61 -2.88 1.22 3.53
N GLY A 62 -3.94 0.81 4.24
CA GLY A 62 -5.05 0.05 3.68
C GLY A 62 -5.26 -1.34 4.27
N ALA A 63 -6.01 -2.17 3.55
CA ALA A 63 -6.49 -3.47 3.99
C ALA A 63 -5.36 -4.44 4.30
N LEU A 64 -5.38 -5.00 5.52
CA LEU A 64 -4.46 -6.02 5.98
C LEU A 64 -5.21 -7.04 6.83
N ALA A 65 -5.04 -8.34 6.50
CA ALA A 65 -5.68 -9.43 7.20
C ALA A 65 -4.78 -10.02 8.29
N LEU A 66 -5.42 -10.33 9.43
CA LEU A 66 -4.85 -11.08 10.54
C LEU A 66 -5.74 -12.31 10.79
N ALA A 67 -5.11 -13.40 11.20
CA ALA A 67 -5.79 -14.59 11.72
C ALA A 67 -5.80 -14.54 13.25
N LYS A 68 -6.88 -15.01 13.89
CA LYS A 68 -7.07 -14.98 15.35
C LYS A 68 -6.53 -16.23 16.04
N HIS A 69 -6.25 -17.31 15.29
CA HIS A 69 -5.72 -18.58 15.81
C HIS A 69 -4.91 -19.32 14.73
N PRO A 70 -4.15 -20.38 15.11
CA PRO A 70 -3.20 -21.05 14.22
C PRO A 70 -3.80 -21.71 12.98
N GLU A 71 -5.03 -22.23 13.05
CA GLU A 71 -5.70 -22.87 11.90
C GLU A 71 -6.06 -21.82 10.84
N ALA A 72 -6.67 -20.72 11.25
CA ALA A 72 -6.97 -19.58 10.38
C ALA A 72 -5.69 -18.98 9.76
N TYR A 73 -4.60 -18.89 10.55
CA TYR A 73 -3.31 -18.44 10.05
C TYR A 73 -2.76 -19.36 8.95
N ARG A 74 -2.79 -20.69 9.17
CA ARG A 74 -2.32 -21.65 8.18
C ARG A 74 -3.10 -21.54 6.88
N SER A 75 -4.42 -21.48 6.96
CA SER A 75 -5.29 -21.31 5.79
C SER A 75 -4.96 -20.02 5.02
N LEU A 76 -4.91 -18.90 5.72
CA LEU A 76 -4.61 -17.60 5.10
C LEU A 76 -3.20 -17.56 4.47
N ALA A 77 -2.20 -18.10 5.16
CA ALA A 77 -0.82 -18.17 4.66
C ALA A 77 -0.70 -19.01 3.39
N MET A 78 -1.39 -20.16 3.33
CA MET A 78 -1.44 -21.00 2.13
C MET A 78 -2.10 -20.28 0.95
N GLN A 79 -3.19 -19.54 1.17
CA GLN A 79 -3.84 -18.77 0.11
C GLN A 79 -2.92 -17.67 -0.45
N PHE A 80 -2.12 -17.00 0.41
CA PHE A 80 -1.09 -16.05 -0.04
C PHE A 80 0.03 -16.73 -0.84
N GLU A 81 0.50 -17.90 -0.40
CA GLU A 81 1.52 -18.70 -1.09
C GLU A 81 1.04 -19.16 -2.46
N ASN A 82 -0.19 -19.66 -2.53
CA ASN A 82 -0.83 -20.15 -3.76
C ASN A 82 -1.33 -19.02 -4.68
N ARG A 83 -1.26 -17.74 -4.26
CA ARG A 83 -1.74 -16.57 -5.01
C ARG A 83 -3.26 -16.54 -5.22
N GLU A 84 -4.00 -17.09 -4.29
CA GLU A 84 -5.46 -17.15 -4.29
C GLU A 84 -6.12 -15.89 -3.68
N VAL A 85 -5.32 -15.08 -2.97
CA VAL A 85 -5.78 -13.84 -2.36
C VAL A 85 -5.86 -12.72 -3.39
N ASN A 86 -7.04 -12.12 -3.53
CA ASN A 86 -7.23 -10.92 -4.33
C ASN A 86 -6.70 -9.68 -3.58
N LYS A 87 -5.91 -8.85 -4.25
CA LYS A 87 -5.30 -7.65 -3.68
C LYS A 87 -5.38 -6.51 -4.69
N ILE A 88 -6.10 -5.46 -4.33
CA ILE A 88 -6.16 -4.26 -5.16
C ILE A 88 -5.54 -3.10 -4.40
N TYR A 89 -4.63 -2.39 -5.06
CA TYR A 89 -4.01 -1.19 -4.55
C TYR A 89 -4.32 -0.03 -5.48
N HIS A 90 -4.41 1.17 -4.93
CA HIS A 90 -4.39 2.40 -5.70
C HIS A 90 -3.09 3.15 -5.45
N ALA A 91 -2.49 3.64 -6.53
CA ALA A 91 -1.29 4.48 -6.51
C ALA A 91 -1.57 5.78 -7.25
N VAL A 92 -1.01 6.89 -6.76
CA VAL A 92 -0.90 8.12 -7.55
C VAL A 92 0.51 8.20 -8.08
N THR A 93 0.67 8.38 -9.41
CA THR A 93 1.96 8.37 -10.09
C THR A 93 2.36 9.76 -10.61
N ASN A 94 3.66 10.02 -10.68
CA ASN A 94 4.23 11.09 -11.47
C ASN A 94 4.22 10.65 -12.94
N GLY A 95 3.50 11.39 -13.78
CA GLY A 95 3.18 10.99 -15.15
C GLY A 95 2.04 9.96 -15.22
N ALA A 96 1.58 9.72 -16.44
CA ALA A 96 0.59 8.69 -16.76
C ALA A 96 1.28 7.50 -17.45
N PRO A 97 0.93 6.25 -17.09
CA PRO A 97 1.40 5.09 -17.82
C PRO A 97 1.02 5.17 -19.32
N PRO A 98 1.82 4.55 -20.20
CA PRO A 98 1.63 4.67 -21.66
C PRO A 98 0.37 3.96 -22.17
N LEU A 99 -0.18 3.05 -21.39
CA LEU A 99 -1.38 2.25 -21.73
C LEU A 99 -2.37 2.29 -20.58
N GLU A 100 -3.66 2.23 -20.91
CA GLU A 100 -4.72 2.13 -19.90
C GLU A 100 -4.62 0.84 -19.09
N LYS A 101 -4.34 -0.28 -19.75
CA LYS A 101 -4.13 -1.59 -19.12
C LYS A 101 -2.81 -2.18 -19.58
N PHE A 102 -2.00 -2.63 -18.63
CA PHE A 102 -0.70 -3.26 -18.92
C PHE A 102 -0.27 -4.21 -17.80
N VAL A 103 0.69 -5.05 -18.11
CA VAL A 103 1.30 -5.99 -17.17
C VAL A 103 2.80 -5.74 -17.12
N VAL A 104 3.35 -5.70 -15.91
CA VAL A 104 4.79 -5.73 -15.70
C VAL A 104 5.17 -7.06 -15.09
N ASP A 105 5.95 -7.84 -15.84
CA ASP A 105 6.55 -9.10 -15.40
C ASP A 105 8.07 -8.92 -15.39
N ARG A 106 8.61 -8.57 -14.22
CA ARG A 106 10.04 -8.29 -14.03
C ARG A 106 10.49 -8.80 -12.67
N ASN A 107 11.47 -9.70 -12.69
CA ASN A 107 12.00 -10.31 -11.48
C ASN A 107 12.56 -9.28 -10.50
N ILE A 108 12.34 -9.54 -9.20
CA ILE A 108 12.79 -8.68 -8.10
C ILE A 108 13.77 -9.46 -7.23
N GLU A 109 14.90 -8.85 -6.97
CA GLU A 109 15.91 -9.31 -6.02
C GLU A 109 15.90 -8.44 -4.77
N THR A 110 15.96 -9.08 -3.60
CA THR A 110 16.22 -8.39 -2.33
C THR A 110 17.69 -8.57 -1.99
N THR A 111 18.42 -7.48 -1.89
CA THR A 111 19.84 -7.49 -1.54
C THR A 111 20.07 -7.85 -0.08
N LYS A 112 21.28 -8.24 0.29
CA LYS A 112 21.67 -8.50 1.67
C LYS A 112 21.49 -7.30 2.60
N SER A 113 21.56 -6.09 2.03
CA SER A 113 21.29 -4.83 2.77
C SER A 113 19.80 -4.51 2.93
N GLY A 114 18.89 -5.39 2.48
CA GLY A 114 17.44 -5.19 2.60
C GLY A 114 16.85 -4.23 1.56
N LYS A 115 17.54 -3.92 0.47
CA LYS A 115 17.01 -3.12 -0.64
C LYS A 115 16.46 -4.04 -1.74
N ALA A 116 15.34 -3.64 -2.33
CA ALA A 116 14.77 -4.34 -3.49
C ALA A 116 15.19 -3.65 -4.79
N ARG A 117 15.42 -4.45 -5.84
CA ARG A 117 15.74 -3.97 -7.20
C ARG A 117 15.25 -4.96 -8.24
N LEU A 118 15.03 -4.49 -9.46
CA LEU A 118 14.82 -5.37 -10.62
C LEU A 118 16.13 -6.06 -10.96
N ALA A 119 16.09 -7.36 -11.19
CA ALA A 119 17.28 -8.16 -11.53
C ALA A 119 16.90 -9.43 -12.28
N PHE A 120 17.64 -9.78 -13.31
CA PHE A 120 17.38 -10.98 -14.12
C PHE A 120 17.36 -12.28 -13.28
N LYS A 121 18.24 -12.39 -12.29
CA LYS A 121 18.29 -13.53 -11.35
C LYS A 121 17.39 -13.38 -10.11
N GLY A 122 16.51 -12.37 -10.09
CA GLY A 122 15.55 -12.15 -9.02
C GLY A 122 14.43 -13.19 -9.00
N LYS A 123 13.59 -13.13 -7.97
CA LYS A 123 12.37 -13.94 -7.90
C LYS A 123 11.30 -13.40 -8.85
N PRO A 124 10.53 -14.25 -9.54
CA PRO A 124 9.44 -13.81 -10.40
C PRO A 124 8.47 -12.87 -9.70
N ALA A 125 8.13 -11.78 -10.40
CA ALA A 125 7.21 -10.77 -9.89
C ALA A 125 6.35 -10.22 -11.03
N GLU A 126 5.03 -10.34 -10.88
CA GLU A 126 4.03 -9.89 -11.86
C GLU A 126 3.03 -8.96 -11.19
N THR A 127 2.76 -7.81 -11.83
CA THR A 127 1.71 -6.87 -11.43
C THR A 127 0.91 -6.46 -12.65
N ARG A 128 -0.42 -6.52 -12.53
CA ARG A 128 -1.36 -5.98 -13.52
C ARG A 128 -1.75 -4.58 -13.10
N PHE A 129 -1.84 -3.68 -14.07
CA PHE A 129 -2.16 -2.28 -13.86
C PHE A 129 -3.32 -1.85 -14.74
N THR A 130 -4.18 -0.97 -14.17
CA THR A 130 -5.23 -0.26 -14.91
C THR A 130 -5.17 1.21 -14.52
N THR A 131 -4.99 2.10 -15.48
CA THR A 131 -5.07 3.53 -15.26
C THR A 131 -6.54 3.90 -15.08
N LEU A 132 -6.92 4.32 -13.88
CA LEU A 132 -8.29 4.69 -13.55
C LEU A 132 -8.62 6.12 -13.98
N GLU A 133 -7.68 7.03 -13.74
CA GLU A 133 -7.84 8.45 -14.05
C GLU A 133 -6.49 9.04 -14.48
N THR A 134 -6.52 9.89 -15.50
CA THR A 134 -5.35 10.65 -15.96
C THR A 134 -5.57 12.13 -15.70
N TYR A 135 -4.53 12.78 -15.19
CA TYR A 135 -4.45 14.22 -14.93
C TYR A 135 -3.29 14.83 -15.73
N ALA A 136 -3.11 16.16 -15.67
CA ALA A 136 -2.08 16.84 -16.49
C ALA A 136 -0.67 16.22 -16.37
N GLN A 137 -0.23 15.90 -15.16
CA GLN A 137 1.13 15.35 -14.89
C GLN A 137 1.10 14.14 -13.94
N HIS A 138 -0.07 13.56 -13.68
CA HIS A 138 -0.24 12.48 -12.73
C HIS A 138 -1.29 11.49 -13.22
N ALA A 139 -1.37 10.31 -12.63
CA ALA A 139 -2.45 9.37 -12.82
C ALA A 139 -2.84 8.67 -11.52
N LEU A 140 -4.10 8.28 -11.41
CA LEU A 140 -4.56 7.31 -10.43
C LEU A 140 -4.55 5.93 -11.09
N VAL A 141 -3.78 5.02 -10.55
CA VAL A 141 -3.54 3.69 -11.13
C VAL A 141 -3.98 2.60 -10.15
N GLN A 142 -4.82 1.68 -10.61
CA GLN A 142 -5.10 0.42 -9.93
C GLN A 142 -3.96 -0.56 -10.18
N CYS A 143 -3.50 -1.21 -9.11
CA CYS A 143 -2.40 -2.16 -9.14
C CYS A 143 -2.87 -3.48 -8.54
N GLU A 144 -2.75 -4.57 -9.29
CA GLU A 144 -3.13 -5.93 -8.89
C GLU A 144 -1.88 -6.82 -8.88
N PRO A 145 -1.14 -6.88 -7.75
CA PRO A 145 0.06 -7.71 -7.66
C PRO A 145 -0.31 -9.19 -7.58
N VAL A 146 0.01 -9.97 -8.62
CA VAL A 146 -0.14 -11.43 -8.64
C VAL A 146 0.80 -12.09 -7.64
N THR A 147 2.00 -11.56 -7.52
CA THR A 147 3.01 -11.96 -6.53
C THR A 147 3.11 -10.91 -5.42
N GLY A 148 3.86 -11.21 -4.34
CA GLY A 148 4.04 -10.30 -3.20
C GLY A 148 5.51 -10.05 -2.87
N ARG A 149 6.32 -9.54 -3.83
CA ARG A 149 7.73 -9.23 -3.57
C ARG A 149 7.87 -7.85 -2.91
N MET A 150 8.96 -7.70 -2.16
CA MET A 150 9.29 -6.44 -1.49
C MET A 150 9.30 -5.27 -2.48
N HIS A 151 8.58 -4.20 -2.18
CA HIS A 151 8.43 -2.98 -2.99
C HIS A 151 7.96 -3.22 -4.45
N GLN A 152 7.29 -4.33 -4.72
CA GLN A 152 6.98 -4.79 -6.08
C GLN A 152 6.24 -3.74 -6.92
N ILE A 153 5.13 -3.19 -6.43
CA ILE A 153 4.33 -2.17 -7.15
C ILE A 153 5.19 -0.93 -7.42
N ARG A 154 5.95 -0.49 -6.44
CA ARG A 154 6.81 0.69 -6.50
C ARG A 154 7.88 0.55 -7.59
N LEU A 155 8.58 -0.60 -7.61
CA LEU A 155 9.58 -0.93 -8.62
C LEU A 155 8.99 -1.06 -10.02
N HIS A 156 7.83 -1.69 -10.15
CA HIS A 156 7.19 -1.91 -11.43
C HIS A 156 6.68 -0.60 -12.06
N LEU A 157 6.11 0.32 -11.25
CA LEU A 157 5.72 1.65 -11.72
C LEU A 157 6.93 2.51 -12.09
N ALA A 158 8.00 2.46 -11.31
CA ALA A 158 9.25 3.13 -11.66
C ALA A 158 9.87 2.56 -12.95
N TYR A 159 9.77 1.26 -13.18
CA TYR A 159 10.26 0.62 -14.42
C TYR A 159 9.56 1.15 -15.67
N VAL A 160 8.28 1.45 -15.61
CA VAL A 160 7.51 2.03 -16.73
C VAL A 160 7.58 3.57 -16.74
N GLN A 161 8.55 4.16 -16.04
CA GLN A 161 8.81 5.61 -15.99
C GLN A 161 7.65 6.43 -15.38
N THR A 162 6.81 5.82 -14.56
CA THR A 162 5.73 6.48 -13.83
C THR A 162 5.81 6.15 -12.34
N PRO A 163 6.88 6.59 -11.64
CA PRO A 163 7.08 6.29 -10.23
C PRO A 163 5.92 6.85 -9.38
N ILE A 164 5.72 6.29 -8.21
CA ILE A 164 4.69 6.74 -7.27
C ILE A 164 5.08 8.12 -6.71
N VAL A 165 4.13 9.05 -6.62
CA VAL A 165 4.30 10.36 -5.98
C VAL A 165 4.90 10.21 -4.59
N SER A 166 5.92 11.01 -4.28
CA SER A 166 6.71 11.01 -3.03
C SER A 166 7.43 9.68 -2.73
N ASP A 167 7.66 8.83 -3.73
CA ASP A 167 8.52 7.66 -3.61
C ASP A 167 9.97 7.97 -3.98
N HIS A 168 10.65 8.75 -3.17
CA HIS A 168 12.01 9.22 -3.43
C HIS A 168 13.01 8.07 -3.63
N LEU A 169 12.74 6.87 -3.08
CA LEU A 169 13.62 5.72 -3.25
C LEU A 169 13.64 5.21 -4.70
N TYR A 170 12.54 5.39 -5.43
CA TYR A 170 12.38 4.91 -6.80
C TYR A 170 12.08 6.03 -7.81
N GLY A 171 12.48 7.27 -7.49
CA GLY A 171 12.43 8.40 -8.42
C GLY A 171 11.11 9.16 -8.42
N GLY A 172 10.22 8.92 -7.45
CA GLY A 172 9.01 9.71 -7.29
C GLY A 172 9.29 11.09 -6.70
N GLU A 173 8.61 12.10 -7.24
CA GLU A 173 8.69 13.50 -6.82
C GLU A 173 7.51 13.87 -5.95
N ASP A 174 7.70 14.84 -5.07
CA ASP A 174 6.66 15.38 -4.22
C ASP A 174 5.64 16.20 -5.05
N PHE A 175 4.41 16.17 -4.60
CA PHE A 175 3.33 16.93 -5.20
C PHE A 175 2.96 18.12 -4.32
N TYR A 176 3.02 19.34 -4.91
CA TYR A 176 2.79 20.61 -4.23
C TYR A 176 1.60 21.36 -4.83
N LEU A 177 0.93 22.19 -4.02
CA LEU A 177 -0.18 23.02 -4.49
C LEU A 177 0.30 24.09 -5.49
N SER A 178 1.52 24.58 -5.35
CA SER A 178 2.15 25.53 -6.28
C SER A 178 2.24 24.99 -7.71
N SER A 179 2.36 23.67 -7.90
CA SER A 179 2.39 23.05 -9.24
C SER A 179 1.05 23.14 -9.96
N LEU A 180 -0.06 23.39 -9.26
CA LEU A 180 -1.41 23.50 -9.81
C LEU A 180 -1.89 24.95 -9.93
N LYS A 181 -1.47 25.83 -9.03
CA LYS A 181 -1.97 27.21 -8.93
C LYS A 181 -0.99 28.21 -9.52
N LYS A 182 -1.34 28.87 -10.64
CA LYS A 182 -0.52 29.94 -11.26
C LYS A 182 -0.21 31.11 -10.35
N LYS A 183 -1.04 31.38 -9.32
CA LYS A 183 -0.86 32.44 -8.33
C LYS A 183 -0.86 31.82 -6.94
N PHE A 184 0.17 31.04 -6.63
CA PHE A 184 0.40 30.47 -5.30
C PHE A 184 1.39 31.37 -4.55
N ASN A 185 0.97 31.94 -3.42
CA ASN A 185 1.84 32.73 -2.54
C ASN A 185 1.89 32.09 -1.16
N LEU A 186 3.08 31.84 -0.70
CA LEU A 186 3.36 31.51 0.70
C LEU A 186 3.52 32.81 1.49
N LYS A 187 3.15 32.79 2.76
CA LYS A 187 3.51 33.88 3.67
C LYS A 187 5.03 33.89 3.87
N GLU A 188 5.56 35.05 4.14
CA GLU A 188 6.99 35.22 4.42
C GLU A 188 7.44 34.29 5.56
N GLY A 189 8.50 33.49 5.31
CA GLY A 189 9.02 32.49 6.24
C GLY A 189 8.31 31.13 6.26
N GLU A 190 7.23 30.92 5.48
CA GLU A 190 6.60 29.61 5.34
C GLU A 190 7.26 28.78 4.22
N THR A 191 7.41 27.49 4.46
CA THR A 191 7.85 26.51 3.44
C THR A 191 6.64 25.68 3.02
N GLU A 192 6.42 25.55 1.71
CA GLU A 192 5.36 24.71 1.18
C GLU A 192 5.54 23.26 1.63
N GLN A 193 4.45 22.63 2.05
CA GLN A 193 4.46 21.21 2.41
C GLN A 193 3.82 20.40 1.29
N PRO A 194 4.38 19.22 0.96
CA PRO A 194 3.76 18.35 -0.02
C PRO A 194 2.41 17.85 0.48
N PHE A 195 1.49 17.57 -0.46
CA PHE A 195 0.17 17.03 -0.14
C PHE A 195 0.23 15.70 0.63
N ILE A 196 1.24 14.90 0.33
CA ILE A 196 1.46 13.63 0.98
C ILE A 196 2.96 13.49 1.32
N LYS A 197 3.26 13.08 2.57
CA LYS A 197 4.64 12.97 3.11
C LYS A 197 5.19 11.53 3.05
N ARG A 198 4.59 10.69 2.23
CA ARG A 198 4.93 9.29 2.01
C ARG A 198 4.57 8.92 0.59
N PHE A 199 5.09 7.85 0.07
CA PHE A 199 4.67 7.42 -1.26
C PHE A 199 3.15 7.13 -1.29
N ALA A 200 2.50 7.64 -2.35
CA ALA A 200 1.05 7.60 -2.51
C ALA A 200 0.57 6.20 -2.95
N LEU A 201 0.59 5.24 -2.02
CA LEU A 201 0.14 3.86 -2.21
C LEU A 201 -0.81 3.43 -1.10
N HIS A 202 -1.94 2.82 -1.47
CA HIS A 202 -2.98 2.36 -0.56
C HIS A 202 -3.55 1.02 -1.01
N ALA A 203 -3.63 0.03 -0.11
CA ALA A 203 -4.29 -1.26 -0.33
C ALA A 203 -5.81 -1.06 -0.15
N VAL A 204 -6.52 -0.87 -1.27
CA VAL A 204 -7.94 -0.47 -1.25
C VAL A 204 -8.88 -1.65 -1.05
N GLU A 205 -8.48 -2.85 -1.47
CA GLU A 205 -9.31 -4.06 -1.38
C GLU A 205 -8.46 -5.28 -1.06
N LEU A 206 -9.01 -6.15 -0.22
CA LEU A 206 -8.47 -7.48 0.07
C LEU A 206 -9.59 -8.50 0.02
N GLY A 207 -9.38 -9.59 -0.75
CA GLY A 207 -10.33 -10.69 -0.85
C GLY A 207 -9.65 -12.05 -0.64
N PHE A 208 -10.23 -12.91 0.20
CA PHE A 208 -9.75 -14.26 0.47
C PHE A 208 -10.91 -15.18 0.87
N THR A 209 -10.66 -16.48 1.04
CA THR A 209 -11.66 -17.47 1.46
C THR A 209 -11.53 -17.75 2.94
N GLY A 210 -12.64 -17.70 3.69
CA GLY A 210 -12.69 -18.07 5.09
C GLY A 210 -12.62 -19.58 5.31
N LEU A 211 -12.53 -20.03 6.59
CA LEU A 211 -12.39 -21.45 6.93
C LEU A 211 -13.62 -22.29 6.53
N ALA A 212 -14.80 -21.70 6.56
CA ALA A 212 -16.04 -22.39 6.12
C ALA A 212 -16.25 -22.32 4.60
N GLY A 213 -15.30 -21.78 3.83
CA GLY A 213 -15.38 -21.64 2.39
C GLY A 213 -16.09 -20.37 1.90
N GLU A 214 -16.48 -19.49 2.79
CA GLU A 214 -17.11 -18.21 2.46
C GLU A 214 -16.13 -17.22 1.83
N ALA A 215 -16.62 -16.42 0.88
CA ALA A 215 -15.81 -15.35 0.31
C ALA A 215 -15.81 -14.14 1.27
N ILE A 216 -14.62 -13.74 1.73
CA ILE A 216 -14.41 -12.53 2.52
C ILE A 216 -13.79 -11.47 1.60
N LYS A 217 -14.51 -10.38 1.39
CA LYS A 217 -14.04 -9.23 0.60
C LYS A 217 -14.21 -7.96 1.41
N VAL A 218 -13.13 -7.20 1.59
CA VAL A 218 -13.11 -6.01 2.45
C VAL A 218 -12.47 -4.84 1.71
N ASP A 219 -13.19 -3.72 1.67
CA ASP A 219 -12.71 -2.46 1.13
C ASP A 219 -12.16 -1.57 2.26
N ALA A 220 -11.01 -0.96 2.04
CA ALA A 220 -10.40 0.00 2.95
C ALA A 220 -10.56 1.43 2.43
N PRO A 221 -11.21 2.34 3.18
CA PRO A 221 -11.34 3.72 2.78
C PRO A 221 -9.96 4.43 2.76
N TYR A 222 -9.79 5.36 1.83
CA TYR A 222 -8.57 6.18 1.76
C TYR A 222 -8.33 6.95 3.06
N PRO A 223 -7.10 6.96 3.57
CA PRO A 223 -6.72 7.87 4.63
C PRO A 223 -6.75 9.33 4.12
N LYS A 224 -6.86 10.28 5.04
CA LYS A 224 -7.07 11.69 4.72
C LYS A 224 -6.06 12.25 3.71
N ASP A 225 -4.77 11.94 3.88
CA ASP A 225 -3.70 12.41 3.00
C ASP A 225 -3.89 11.94 1.55
N PHE A 226 -4.14 10.65 1.35
CA PHE A 226 -4.36 10.07 0.03
C PHE A 226 -5.68 10.59 -0.61
N ARG A 227 -6.74 10.67 0.18
CA ARG A 227 -8.02 11.18 -0.28
C ARG A 227 -7.91 12.62 -0.76
N VAL A 228 -7.30 13.51 0.05
CA VAL A 228 -7.12 14.92 -0.31
C VAL A 228 -6.26 15.07 -1.57
N LEU A 229 -5.21 14.24 -1.72
CA LEU A 229 -4.40 14.23 -2.94
C LEU A 229 -5.25 13.91 -4.18
N VAL A 230 -6.03 12.83 -4.15
CA VAL A 230 -6.88 12.42 -5.29
C VAL A 230 -7.97 13.46 -5.59
N GLU A 231 -8.67 13.97 -4.56
CA GLU A 231 -9.69 15.00 -4.70
C GLU A 231 -9.11 16.27 -5.32
N THR A 232 -7.91 16.68 -4.91
CA THR A 232 -7.22 17.84 -5.47
C THR A 232 -6.86 17.62 -6.93
N LEU A 233 -6.31 16.46 -7.29
CA LEU A 233 -6.00 16.15 -8.69
C LEU A 233 -7.25 16.16 -9.58
N ARG A 234 -8.38 15.68 -9.08
CA ARG A 234 -9.68 15.75 -9.78
C ARG A 234 -10.17 17.18 -10.00
N GLN A 235 -9.99 18.03 -9.00
CA GLN A 235 -10.42 19.44 -9.07
C GLN A 235 -9.61 20.24 -10.10
N TYR A 236 -8.35 19.90 -10.33
CA TYR A 236 -7.43 20.60 -11.23
C TYR A 236 -7.08 19.78 -12.49
N ARG A 237 -7.99 18.93 -12.90
CA ARG A 237 -7.88 18.05 -14.08
C ARG A 237 -7.83 18.84 -15.39
#